data_a671626c6cbc25f56b4343073d9c957e
#
_entry.id   a671626c6cbc25f56b4343073d9c957e
#
_cell.length_a   1.000
_cell.length_b   1.000
_cell.length_c   1.000
_cell.angle_alpha   90.00
_cell.angle_beta   90.00
_cell.angle_gamma   90.00
#
_symmetry.space_group_name_H-M   'P 1'
#
loop_
_entity.id
_entity.type
_entity.pdbx_description
1 polymer ?
#
loop_
_entity_poly.entity_id
_entity_poly.type
_entity_poly.pdbx_seq_one_letter_code
_entity_poly.pdbx_strand_id
1 'polypeptide(L)'
;MLTYSAPAERASAAEVAADHQELLQEPLLQQLLDSLPEPAMILNPQRQVVLASGKLAALLNAKPEQLLGRRPGEILHCIHCQDCAGGCGTSKFCAQCGAGRAIWESQTTNTAQVRQCTMTCATGEGSLSLDLKVWATPLAVSGRFTVFAVRDKSSSVRSAAD
;
A
#
# COMPACT_ATOMS: atom_id res chain seq x y z
N MET A 1 -21.95 -0.73 -3.10
CA MET A 1 -21.33 -0.45 -1.79
C MET A 1 -20.95 1.02 -1.71
N LEU A 2 -21.30 1.67 -0.62
CA LEU A 2 -21.08 3.12 -0.46
C LEU A 2 -19.60 3.44 -0.33
N THR A 3 -19.14 4.45 -1.05
CA THR A 3 -17.78 4.98 -0.94
C THR A 3 -17.79 6.50 -0.98
N TYR A 4 -16.88 7.11 -0.23
CA TYR A 4 -16.69 8.57 -0.17
C TYR A 4 -15.38 9.01 -0.83
N SER A 5 -14.59 8.09 -1.34
CA SER A 5 -13.31 8.37 -1.99
C SER A 5 -13.10 7.38 -3.13
N ALA A 6 -12.11 6.50 -3.04
CA ALA A 6 -11.83 5.53 -4.11
C ALA A 6 -12.93 4.44 -4.19
N PRO A 7 -13.09 3.78 -5.35
CA PRO A 7 -14.07 2.71 -5.51
C PRO A 7 -13.87 1.57 -4.51
N ALA A 8 -14.97 0.99 -4.05
CA ALA A 8 -14.95 -0.11 -3.09
C ALA A 8 -14.65 -1.48 -3.72
N GLU A 9 -14.82 -1.61 -5.02
CA GLU A 9 -14.68 -2.86 -5.75
C GLU A 9 -13.32 -3.50 -5.52
N ARG A 10 -13.30 -4.83 -5.39
CA ARG A 10 -12.10 -5.62 -5.22
C ARG A 10 -12.01 -6.68 -6.33
N ALA A 11 -10.79 -6.97 -6.75
CA ALA A 11 -10.54 -8.15 -7.54
C ALA A 11 -10.75 -9.40 -6.67
N SER A 12 -11.18 -10.48 -7.30
CA SER A 12 -11.35 -11.77 -6.62
C SER A 12 -9.99 -12.35 -6.20
N ALA A 13 -10.02 -13.33 -5.29
CA ALA A 13 -8.81 -14.03 -4.88
C ALA A 13 -8.10 -14.68 -6.09
N ALA A 14 -8.87 -15.20 -7.06
CA ALA A 14 -8.32 -15.79 -8.28
C ALA A 14 -7.63 -14.75 -9.16
N GLU A 15 -8.22 -13.57 -9.31
CA GLU A 15 -7.63 -12.46 -10.07
C GLU A 15 -6.36 -11.94 -9.40
N VAL A 16 -6.37 -11.80 -8.08
CA VAL A 16 -5.17 -11.40 -7.31
C VAL A 16 -4.06 -12.44 -7.49
N ALA A 17 -4.39 -13.72 -7.40
CA ALA A 17 -3.40 -14.80 -7.60
C ALA A 17 -2.84 -14.78 -9.02
N ALA A 18 -3.67 -14.52 -10.03
CA ALA A 18 -3.23 -14.42 -11.42
C ALA A 18 -2.28 -13.22 -11.62
N ASP A 19 -2.60 -12.07 -11.05
CA ASP A 19 -1.73 -10.90 -11.09
C ASP A 19 -0.38 -11.17 -10.41
N HIS A 20 -0.41 -11.83 -9.26
CA HIS A 20 0.80 -12.23 -8.55
C HIS A 20 1.68 -13.13 -9.42
N GLN A 21 1.09 -14.14 -10.06
CA GLN A 21 1.83 -15.04 -10.95
C GLN A 21 2.38 -14.30 -12.18
N GLU A 22 1.62 -13.38 -12.74
CA GLU A 22 2.09 -12.54 -13.87
C GLU A 22 3.36 -11.77 -13.47
N LEU A 23 3.37 -11.14 -12.30
CA LEU A 23 4.52 -10.39 -11.83
C LEU A 23 5.73 -11.28 -11.53
N LEU A 24 5.49 -12.50 -11.06
CA LEU A 24 6.57 -13.48 -10.82
C LEU A 24 7.24 -13.97 -12.11
N GLN A 25 6.61 -13.78 -13.30
CA GLN A 25 7.23 -14.06 -14.58
C GLN A 25 8.37 -13.10 -14.91
N GLU A 26 8.45 -11.96 -14.24
CA GLU A 26 9.52 -10.97 -14.41
C GLU A 26 10.58 -11.23 -13.36
N PRO A 27 11.66 -11.97 -13.69
CA PRO A 27 12.59 -12.48 -12.66
C PRO A 27 13.34 -11.41 -11.88
N LEU A 28 13.52 -10.20 -12.45
CA LEU A 28 14.21 -9.12 -11.77
C LEU A 28 13.28 -8.27 -10.90
N LEU A 29 11.97 -8.40 -11.04
CA LEU A 29 11.03 -7.50 -10.39
C LEU A 29 11.07 -7.64 -8.86
N GLN A 30 11.03 -8.89 -8.36
CA GLN A 30 11.14 -9.14 -6.91
C GLN A 30 12.48 -8.63 -6.36
N GLN A 31 13.58 -8.86 -7.10
CA GLN A 31 14.90 -8.41 -6.67
C GLN A 31 14.97 -6.89 -6.61
N LEU A 32 14.42 -6.19 -7.60
CA LEU A 32 14.37 -4.74 -7.60
C LEU A 32 13.51 -4.20 -6.47
N LEU A 33 12.35 -4.82 -6.24
CA LEU A 33 11.47 -4.43 -5.14
C LEU A 33 12.17 -4.61 -3.79
N ASP A 34 12.87 -5.73 -3.61
CA ASP A 34 13.63 -6.04 -2.40
C ASP A 34 14.86 -5.15 -2.22
N SER A 35 15.38 -4.55 -3.30
CA SER A 35 16.54 -3.66 -3.24
C SER A 35 16.17 -2.25 -2.78
N LEU A 36 14.89 -1.88 -2.78
CA LEU A 36 14.46 -0.58 -2.31
C LEU A 36 14.74 -0.44 -0.81
N PRO A 37 15.21 0.73 -0.36
CA PRO A 37 15.46 0.94 1.08
C PRO A 37 14.19 0.97 1.91
N GLU A 38 13.06 1.36 1.32
CA GLU A 38 11.77 1.42 2.00
C GLU A 38 10.97 0.13 1.81
N PRO A 39 10.13 -0.25 2.79
CA PRO A 39 9.13 -1.27 2.57
C PRO A 39 8.24 -0.89 1.37
N ALA A 40 7.97 -1.84 0.50
CA ALA A 40 7.27 -1.57 -0.75
C ALA A 40 6.35 -2.73 -1.16
N MET A 41 5.38 -2.39 -1.99
CA MET A 41 4.40 -3.33 -2.51
C MET A 41 3.99 -2.93 -3.92
N ILE A 42 3.47 -3.87 -4.66
CA ILE A 42 2.84 -3.61 -5.96
C ILE A 42 1.34 -3.82 -5.80
N LEU A 43 0.57 -2.86 -6.27
CA LEU A 43 -0.89 -2.84 -6.15
C LEU A 43 -1.54 -3.04 -7.51
N ASN A 44 -2.67 -3.75 -7.52
CA ASN A 44 -3.54 -3.85 -8.70
C ASN A 44 -4.41 -2.59 -8.84
N PRO A 45 -5.23 -2.47 -9.90
CA PRO A 45 -6.11 -1.31 -10.06
C PRO A 45 -7.10 -1.10 -8.91
N GLN A 46 -7.45 -2.16 -8.18
CA GLN A 46 -8.35 -2.09 -7.02
C GLN A 46 -7.60 -1.81 -5.72
N ARG A 47 -6.32 -1.44 -5.80
CA ARG A 47 -5.45 -1.05 -4.69
C ARG A 47 -5.13 -2.20 -3.72
N GLN A 48 -5.21 -3.43 -4.21
CA GLN A 48 -4.86 -4.63 -3.44
C GLN A 48 -3.41 -5.03 -3.71
N VAL A 49 -2.73 -5.52 -2.68
CA VAL A 49 -1.35 -6.02 -2.78
C VAL A 49 -1.33 -7.26 -3.67
N VAL A 50 -0.49 -7.25 -4.70
CA VAL A 50 -0.24 -8.40 -5.58
C VAL A 50 1.21 -8.86 -5.54
N LEU A 51 2.11 -8.05 -4.98
CA LEU A 51 3.50 -8.43 -4.69
C LEU A 51 3.99 -7.58 -3.52
N ALA A 52 4.75 -8.16 -2.60
CA ALA A 52 5.29 -7.45 -1.43
C ALA A 52 6.80 -7.63 -1.36
N SER A 53 7.52 -6.58 -0.93
CA SER A 53 8.96 -6.70 -0.65
C SER A 53 9.17 -7.51 0.64
N GLY A 54 10.34 -8.14 0.74
CA GLY A 54 10.73 -8.85 1.95
C GLY A 54 10.79 -7.94 3.18
N LYS A 55 11.19 -6.67 2.99
CA LYS A 55 11.22 -5.68 4.07
C LYS A 55 9.83 -5.38 4.61
N LEU A 56 8.84 -5.29 3.73
CA LEU A 56 7.46 -5.06 4.16
C LEU A 56 6.94 -6.26 4.96
N ALA A 57 7.14 -7.46 4.46
CA ALA A 57 6.72 -8.68 5.16
C ALA A 57 7.39 -8.80 6.53
N ALA A 58 8.69 -8.53 6.62
CA ALA A 58 9.43 -8.57 7.87
C ALA A 58 8.92 -7.51 8.85
N LEU A 59 8.66 -6.29 8.39
CA LEU A 59 8.14 -5.20 9.21
C LEU A 59 6.80 -5.58 9.84
N LEU A 60 5.94 -6.28 9.08
CA LEU A 60 4.61 -6.68 9.54
C LEU A 60 4.60 -8.04 10.22
N ASN A 61 5.76 -8.68 10.35
CA ASN A 61 5.90 -10.03 10.90
C ASN A 61 4.90 -10.99 10.25
N ALA A 62 4.82 -10.93 8.92
CA ALA A 62 3.87 -11.70 8.11
C ALA A 62 4.60 -12.39 6.97
N LYS A 63 4.01 -13.48 6.48
CA LYS A 63 4.46 -14.08 5.23
C LYS A 63 3.93 -13.24 4.07
N PRO A 64 4.69 -13.08 2.96
CA PRO A 64 4.23 -12.29 1.82
C PRO A 64 2.85 -12.70 1.30
N GLU A 65 2.56 -14.01 1.31
CA GLU A 65 1.28 -14.55 0.84
C GLU A 65 0.08 -14.06 1.67
N GLN A 66 0.32 -13.73 2.96
CA GLN A 66 -0.74 -13.24 3.85
C GLN A 66 -1.14 -11.79 3.54
N LEU A 67 -0.32 -11.07 2.78
CA LEU A 67 -0.57 -9.69 2.40
C LEU A 67 -1.36 -9.56 1.11
N LEU A 68 -1.39 -10.61 0.28
CA LEU A 68 -2.03 -10.58 -1.03
C LEU A 68 -3.53 -10.32 -0.92
N GLY A 69 -4.04 -9.45 -1.79
CA GLY A 69 -5.46 -9.11 -1.86
C GLY A 69 -5.92 -8.08 -0.84
N ARG A 70 -5.06 -7.69 0.09
CA ARG A 70 -5.36 -6.66 1.10
C ARG A 70 -4.90 -5.30 0.62
N ARG A 71 -5.51 -4.24 1.12
CA ARG A 71 -5.12 -2.87 0.80
C ARG A 71 -4.13 -2.31 1.82
N PRO A 72 -3.34 -1.29 1.45
CA PRO A 72 -2.26 -0.78 2.32
C PRO A 72 -2.70 -0.45 3.76
N GLY A 73 -3.80 0.26 3.93
CA GLY A 73 -4.29 0.58 5.27
C GLY A 73 -4.71 -0.66 6.04
N GLU A 74 -5.18 -1.69 5.35
CA GLU A 74 -5.60 -2.94 5.99
C GLU A 74 -4.40 -3.71 6.54
N ILE A 75 -3.30 -3.76 5.81
CA ILE A 75 -2.09 -4.43 6.30
C ILE A 75 -1.36 -3.63 7.37
N LEU A 76 -1.52 -2.31 7.39
CA LEU A 76 -0.94 -1.42 8.39
C LEU A 76 -1.88 -1.20 9.58
N HIS A 77 -3.05 -1.81 9.57
CA HIS A 77 -4.07 -1.71 10.63
C HIS A 77 -4.55 -0.27 10.86
N CYS A 78 -4.74 0.49 9.77
CA CYS A 78 -5.32 1.82 9.84
C CYS A 78 -6.72 1.76 10.45
N ILE A 79 -7.00 2.61 11.44
CA ILE A 79 -8.29 2.61 12.15
C ILE A 79 -9.47 2.93 11.23
N HIS A 80 -9.22 3.65 10.14
CA HIS A 80 -10.27 4.05 9.20
C HIS A 80 -10.69 2.97 8.21
N CYS A 81 -10.01 1.81 8.21
CA CYS A 81 -10.39 0.69 7.35
C CYS A 81 -11.76 0.09 7.72
N GLN A 82 -12.21 0.33 8.94
CA GLN A 82 -13.51 -0.17 9.41
C GLN A 82 -14.62 0.88 9.34
N ASP A 83 -14.31 2.11 8.95
CA ASP A 83 -15.29 3.20 8.85
C ASP A 83 -16.36 2.91 7.78
N CYS A 84 -15.98 2.20 6.73
CA CYS A 84 -16.87 1.79 5.64
C CYS A 84 -16.69 0.31 5.32
N ALA A 85 -17.75 -0.33 4.86
CA ALA A 85 -17.71 -1.73 4.47
C ALA A 85 -16.70 -2.01 3.34
N GLY A 86 -16.42 -1.02 2.50
CA GLY A 86 -15.41 -1.13 1.43
C GLY A 86 -13.96 -1.19 1.91
N GLY A 87 -13.69 -0.82 3.14
CA GLY A 87 -12.35 -0.87 3.71
C GLY A 87 -11.47 0.32 3.34
N CYS A 88 -10.16 0.09 3.29
CA CYS A 88 -9.17 1.11 2.99
C CYS A 88 -9.47 1.85 1.67
N GLY A 89 -9.42 3.16 1.71
CA GLY A 89 -9.63 4.03 0.55
C GLY A 89 -11.06 4.49 0.36
N THR A 90 -12.03 3.99 1.13
CA THR A 90 -13.45 4.25 0.88
C THR A 90 -14.11 5.19 1.89
N SER A 91 -13.49 5.48 3.03
CA SER A 91 -14.08 6.35 4.05
C SER A 91 -13.91 7.83 3.69
N LYS A 92 -14.64 8.70 4.38
CA LYS A 92 -14.48 10.15 4.27
C LYS A 92 -13.06 10.59 4.62
N PHE A 93 -12.46 9.97 5.61
CA PHE A 93 -11.07 10.25 6.01
C PHE A 93 -10.11 9.94 4.85
N CYS A 94 -10.35 8.88 4.10
CA CYS A 94 -9.48 8.45 3.00
C CYS A 94 -9.38 9.49 1.88
N ALA A 95 -10.38 10.35 1.72
CA ALA A 95 -10.32 11.44 0.76
C ALA A 95 -9.22 12.46 1.09
N GLN A 96 -8.80 12.53 2.35
CA GLN A 96 -7.74 13.41 2.83
C GLN A 96 -6.46 12.66 3.20
N CYS A 97 -6.49 11.33 3.16
CA CYS A 97 -5.33 10.50 3.48
C CYS A 97 -4.26 10.64 2.39
N GLY A 98 -3.03 11.02 2.79
CA GLY A 98 -1.92 11.18 1.84
C GLY A 98 -1.61 9.93 1.06
N ALA A 99 -1.65 8.75 1.70
CA ALA A 99 -1.45 7.46 1.05
C ALA A 99 -2.57 7.17 0.04
N GLY A 100 -3.82 7.33 0.45
CA GLY A 100 -4.97 7.12 -0.42
C GLY A 100 -4.94 8.03 -1.64
N ARG A 101 -4.62 9.30 -1.44
CA ARG A 101 -4.52 10.28 -2.52
C ARG A 101 -3.36 9.98 -3.46
N ALA A 102 -2.20 9.62 -2.93
CA ALA A 102 -1.04 9.27 -3.76
C ALA A 102 -1.37 8.11 -4.69
N ILE A 103 -1.97 7.05 -4.16
CA ILE A 103 -2.34 5.88 -4.95
C ILE A 103 -3.40 6.25 -5.99
N TRP A 104 -4.48 6.91 -5.55
CA TRP A 104 -5.58 7.27 -6.44
C TRP A 104 -5.13 8.21 -7.57
N GLU A 105 -4.38 9.26 -7.27
CA GLU A 105 -3.90 10.20 -8.26
C GLU A 105 -2.89 9.56 -9.21
N SER A 106 -2.00 8.69 -8.69
CA SER A 106 -1.07 7.95 -9.55
C SER A 106 -1.81 7.06 -10.55
N GLN A 107 -2.84 6.35 -10.09
CA GLN A 107 -3.62 5.45 -10.94
C GLN A 107 -4.47 6.20 -11.97
N THR A 108 -5.09 7.31 -11.57
CA THR A 108 -6.00 8.05 -12.47
C THR A 108 -5.26 8.94 -13.46
N THR A 109 -4.09 9.46 -13.11
CA THR A 109 -3.30 10.35 -13.98
C THR A 109 -2.11 9.67 -14.63
N ASN A 110 -1.81 8.43 -14.24
CA ASN A 110 -0.64 7.67 -14.70
C ASN A 110 0.67 8.44 -14.48
N THR A 111 0.80 9.07 -13.31
CA THR A 111 1.98 9.84 -12.93
C THR A 111 2.48 9.42 -11.55
N ALA A 112 3.79 9.62 -11.31
CA ALA A 112 4.37 9.38 -10.00
C ALA A 112 3.86 10.43 -9.00
N GLN A 113 3.55 9.99 -7.79
CA GLN A 113 3.05 10.84 -6.71
C GLN A 113 3.88 10.63 -5.45
N VAL A 114 4.13 11.72 -4.73
CA VAL A 114 4.80 11.71 -3.43
C VAL A 114 3.94 12.51 -2.46
N ARG A 115 3.65 11.95 -1.28
CA ARG A 115 2.80 12.61 -0.28
C ARG A 115 3.29 12.34 1.12
N GLN A 116 2.97 13.26 2.02
CA GLN A 116 3.04 13.04 3.46
C GLN A 116 1.73 12.40 3.91
N CYS A 117 1.81 11.51 4.88
CA CYS A 117 0.63 10.82 5.40
C CYS A 117 0.79 10.60 6.89
N THR A 118 -0.15 11.11 7.68
CA THR A 118 -0.26 10.74 9.09
C THR A 118 -1.33 9.66 9.20
N MET A 119 -0.94 8.48 9.66
CA MET A 119 -1.82 7.32 9.77
C MET A 119 -1.91 6.88 11.23
N THR A 120 -3.12 6.69 11.71
CA THR A 120 -3.36 6.12 13.04
C THR A 120 -3.64 4.63 12.88
N CYS A 121 -2.78 3.81 13.48
CA CYS A 121 -2.85 2.37 13.37
C CYS A 121 -3.29 1.75 14.69
N ALA A 122 -4.19 0.77 14.62
CA ALA A 122 -4.61 0.01 15.78
C ALA A 122 -3.48 -0.92 16.25
N THR A 123 -3.27 -0.99 17.56
CA THR A 123 -2.31 -1.91 18.18
C THR A 123 -3.05 -2.77 19.20
N GLY A 124 -2.38 -3.80 19.75
CA GLY A 124 -2.96 -4.61 20.81
C GLY A 124 -3.25 -3.84 22.08
N GLU A 125 -2.62 -2.67 22.28
CA GLU A 125 -2.73 -1.86 23.51
C GLU A 125 -3.39 -0.51 23.27
N GLY A 126 -3.93 -0.25 22.06
CA GLY A 126 -4.55 1.04 21.74
C GLY A 126 -4.30 1.44 20.30
N SER A 127 -3.67 2.59 20.10
CA SER A 127 -3.35 3.08 18.76
C SER A 127 -1.98 3.76 18.74
N LEU A 128 -1.38 3.78 17.54
CA LEU A 128 -0.10 4.42 17.28
C LEU A 128 -0.24 5.35 16.08
N SER A 129 0.17 6.60 16.24
CA SER A 129 0.20 7.55 15.13
C SER A 129 1.55 7.45 14.42
N LEU A 130 1.50 7.19 13.12
CA LEU A 130 2.68 7.11 12.26
C LEU A 130 2.74 8.32 11.34
N ASP A 131 3.91 8.92 11.22
CA ASP A 131 4.17 10.02 10.29
C ASP A 131 4.97 9.45 9.12
N LEU A 132 4.31 9.31 7.97
CA LEU A 132 4.83 8.57 6.83
C LEU A 132 5.11 9.49 5.65
N LYS A 133 6.11 9.14 4.86
CA LYS A 133 6.28 9.62 3.49
C LYS A 133 6.00 8.46 2.55
N VAL A 134 5.17 8.69 1.54
CA VAL A 134 4.72 7.65 0.63
C VAL A 134 4.99 8.04 -0.82
N TRP A 135 5.28 7.04 -1.64
CA TRP A 135 5.50 7.15 -3.08
C TRP A 135 4.57 6.18 -3.78
N ALA A 136 3.86 6.66 -4.79
CA ALA A 136 3.06 5.82 -5.67
C ALA A 136 3.50 6.08 -7.10
N THR A 137 3.95 5.03 -7.79
CA THR A 137 4.53 5.14 -9.13
C THR A 137 3.89 4.11 -10.05
N PRO A 138 3.38 4.52 -11.24
CA PRO A 138 2.85 3.56 -12.19
C PRO A 138 3.96 2.61 -12.64
N LEU A 139 3.63 1.31 -12.70
CA LEU A 139 4.54 0.30 -13.22
C LEU A 139 4.14 -0.02 -14.66
N ALA A 140 5.09 0.09 -15.57
CA ALA A 140 4.82 -0.04 -17.01
C ALA A 140 4.47 -1.46 -17.46
N VAL A 141 4.74 -2.47 -16.64
CA VAL A 141 4.37 -3.86 -16.94
C VAL A 141 2.85 -3.97 -17.00
N SER A 142 2.32 -4.35 -18.14
CA SER A 142 0.89 -4.44 -18.48
C SER A 142 0.05 -3.17 -18.23
N GLY A 143 0.63 -2.08 -17.73
CA GLY A 143 -0.07 -0.80 -17.53
C GLY A 143 -1.14 -0.79 -16.45
N ARG A 144 -1.18 -1.81 -15.58
CA ARG A 144 -2.24 -1.97 -14.58
C ARG A 144 -1.78 -1.83 -13.12
N PHE A 145 -0.49 -1.77 -12.91
CA PHE A 145 0.07 -1.90 -11.56
C PHE A 145 0.68 -0.58 -11.06
N THR A 146 0.72 -0.43 -9.74
CA THR A 146 1.32 0.71 -9.07
C THR A 146 2.30 0.21 -8.03
N VAL A 147 3.54 0.74 -8.04
CA VAL A 147 4.49 0.50 -6.95
C VAL A 147 4.19 1.50 -5.85
N PHE A 148 4.00 1.02 -4.63
CA PHE A 148 3.74 1.85 -3.46
C PHE A 148 4.79 1.57 -2.39
N ALA A 149 5.55 2.60 -2.01
CA ALA A 149 6.60 2.53 -1.01
C ALA A 149 6.28 3.46 0.15
N VAL A 150 6.70 3.07 1.36
CA VAL A 150 6.37 3.78 2.59
C VAL A 150 7.62 3.95 3.44
N ARG A 151 7.88 5.18 3.91
CA ARG A 151 8.94 5.47 4.88
C ARG A 151 8.32 6.01 6.15
N ASP A 152 8.67 5.41 7.28
CA ASP A 152 8.37 5.95 8.60
C ASP A 152 9.36 7.07 8.91
N LYS A 153 8.89 8.31 8.92
CA LYS A 153 9.71 9.49 9.16
C LYS A 153 10.25 9.55 10.58
N SER A 154 9.59 8.92 11.53
CA SER A 154 10.04 8.85 12.91
C SER A 154 11.38 8.13 13.02
N SER A 155 11.58 7.05 12.25
CA SER A 155 12.84 6.31 12.19
C SER A 155 13.96 7.13 11.56
N SER A 156 13.67 7.92 10.53
CA SER A 156 14.64 8.78 9.85
C SER A 156 15.22 9.85 10.77
N VAL A 157 14.40 10.41 11.65
CA VAL A 157 14.83 11.43 12.62
C VAL A 157 15.86 10.84 13.59
N ARG A 158 15.64 9.61 14.06
CA ARG A 158 16.60 8.93 14.95
C ARG A 158 17.94 8.68 14.26
N SER A 159 17.91 8.21 13.03
CA SER A 159 19.14 7.97 12.25
C SER A 159 19.94 9.24 12.01
N ALA A 160 19.27 10.37 11.79
CA ALA A 160 19.92 11.66 11.56
C ALA A 160 20.54 12.24 12.84
N ALA A 161 20.08 11.83 14.02
CA ALA A 161 20.58 12.27 15.32
C ALA A 161 21.84 11.49 15.77
N ASP A 162 22.05 10.33 15.18
CA ASP A 162 23.21 9.49 15.47
C ASP A 162 24.42 9.92 14.60
#